data_91f07736ad24d578d4e693dc576d3143
#
_entry.id   91f07736ad24d578d4e693dc576d3143
#
_cell.length_a   1.000
_cell.length_b   1.000
_cell.length_c   1.000
_cell.angle_alpha   90.00
_cell.angle_beta   90.00
_cell.angle_gamma   90.00
#
_symmetry.space_group_name_H-M   'P 1'
#
loop_
_entity.id
_entity.type
_entity.pdbx_description
1 polymer ?
#
loop_
_entity_poly.entity_id
_entity_poly.type
_entity_poly.pdbx_seq_one_letter_code
_entity_poly.pdbx_strand_id
1 'polypeptide(L)'
;MIYFEVDTEELSHAIRGLNIPKSKLNSILKTAVNRTARQAKTWLPEEAEDRYHIKRRGQVKKGLKMTGAKISSPVAHIISSGHANDLYDFNVTSRRYSPGNRPPSGHKANVLRANSPVALMLKPNAGRDKYRAFVVKYKSNHIALAQRIPGKKMEGNSKKEAIRNLYSISTPAMLGYEKGVMAKVSPKTEALLASEVAKGIERYLKL
;
A
#
# COMPACT_ATOMS: atom_id res chain seq x y z
N MET A 1 -10.24 0.19 0.37
CA MET A 1 -9.99 1.16 1.45
C MET A 1 -9.56 0.39 2.67
N ILE A 2 -8.56 0.87 3.40
CA ILE A 2 -8.15 0.29 4.67
C ILE A 2 -8.00 1.38 5.70
N TYR A 3 -8.31 1.06 6.95
CA TYR A 3 -8.13 1.93 8.10
C TYR A 3 -7.07 1.30 9.01
N PHE A 4 -6.11 2.09 9.43
CA PHE A 4 -5.21 1.78 10.51
C PHE A 4 -5.52 2.74 11.65
N GLU A 5 -5.96 2.20 12.78
CA GLU A 5 -6.38 2.97 13.94
C GLU A 5 -5.31 2.90 15.01
N VAL A 6 -5.04 4.04 15.61
CA VAL A 6 -4.21 4.17 16.80
C VAL A 6 -5.10 4.70 17.91
N ASP A 7 -5.49 3.86 18.83
CA ASP A 7 -6.32 4.18 19.96
C ASP A 7 -5.59 3.95 21.30
N THR A 8 -6.25 4.26 22.37
CA THR A 8 -5.70 4.22 23.73
C THR A 8 -6.60 3.44 24.69
N GLU A 9 -7.53 2.64 24.20
CA GLU A 9 -8.53 2.00 25.03
C GLU A 9 -7.88 1.12 26.12
N GLU A 10 -6.96 0.25 25.74
CA GLU A 10 -6.22 -0.61 26.67
C GLU A 10 -5.36 0.19 27.66
N LEU A 11 -4.65 1.21 27.17
CA LEU A 11 -3.80 2.08 27.99
C LEU A 11 -4.61 2.93 28.96
N SER A 12 -5.80 3.36 28.56
CA SER A 12 -6.67 4.16 29.43
C SER A 12 -7.13 3.39 30.67
N HIS A 13 -7.31 2.09 30.57
CA HIS A 13 -7.60 1.21 31.70
C HIS A 13 -6.42 1.10 32.68
N ALA A 14 -5.21 0.93 32.16
CA ALA A 14 -4.00 0.82 32.96
C ALA A 14 -3.68 2.13 33.76
N ILE A 15 -4.10 3.28 33.24
CA ILE A 15 -3.78 4.60 33.78
C ILE A 15 -4.85 5.10 34.77
N ARG A 16 -6.01 4.45 34.86
CA ARG A 16 -7.13 4.89 35.76
C ARG A 16 -6.76 4.96 37.22
N GLY A 17 -5.73 4.23 37.67
CA GLY A 17 -5.22 4.30 39.06
C GLY A 17 -4.35 5.53 39.39
N LEU A 18 -4.00 6.33 38.36
CA LEU A 18 -3.21 7.54 38.56
C LEU A 18 -4.16 8.73 38.83
N ASN A 19 -3.90 9.49 39.89
CA ASN A 19 -4.66 10.71 40.23
C ASN A 19 -4.40 11.86 39.25
N ILE A 20 -4.61 11.62 37.96
CA ILE A 20 -4.45 12.61 36.89
C ILE A 20 -5.84 13.11 36.46
N PRO A 21 -6.09 14.44 36.46
CA PRO A 21 -7.36 14.98 35.97
C PRO A 21 -7.64 14.54 34.53
N LYS A 22 -8.88 14.14 34.27
CA LYS A 22 -9.30 13.60 32.95
C LYS A 22 -8.93 14.48 31.76
N SER A 23 -9.03 15.81 31.90
CA SER A 23 -8.65 16.77 30.86
C SER A 23 -7.15 16.71 30.53
N LYS A 24 -6.31 16.58 31.55
CA LYS A 24 -4.86 16.45 31.40
C LYS A 24 -4.48 15.11 30.79
N LEU A 25 -5.10 14.03 31.26
CA LEU A 25 -4.92 12.70 30.67
C LEU A 25 -5.29 12.68 29.20
N ASN A 26 -6.44 13.20 28.83
CA ASN A 26 -6.85 13.28 27.41
C ASN A 26 -5.88 14.12 26.57
N SER A 27 -5.27 15.16 27.11
CA SER A 27 -4.25 15.96 26.43
C SER A 27 -2.96 15.17 26.19
N ILE A 28 -2.53 14.38 27.18
CA ILE A 28 -1.38 13.47 27.08
C ILE A 28 -1.67 12.42 25.99
N LEU A 29 -2.80 11.74 26.07
CA LEU A 29 -3.21 10.71 25.11
C LEU A 29 -3.30 11.25 23.69
N LYS A 30 -3.99 12.40 23.49
CA LYS A 30 -4.02 13.08 22.18
C LYS A 30 -2.62 13.29 21.60
N THR A 31 -1.68 13.74 22.41
CA THR A 31 -0.32 14.06 22.00
C THR A 31 0.44 12.79 21.60
N ALA A 32 0.36 11.77 22.45
CA ALA A 32 0.99 10.47 22.22
C ALA A 32 0.45 9.80 20.94
N VAL A 33 -0.88 9.72 20.82
CA VAL A 33 -1.54 9.13 19.64
C VAL A 33 -1.16 9.86 18.36
N ASN A 34 -1.16 11.20 18.36
CA ASN A 34 -0.80 11.96 17.16
C ASN A 34 0.68 11.79 16.76
N ARG A 35 1.59 11.65 17.71
CA ARG A 35 3.00 11.36 17.44
C ARG A 35 3.17 9.96 16.87
N THR A 36 2.55 8.98 17.50
CA THR A 36 2.58 7.58 17.09
C THR A 36 1.97 7.41 15.69
N ALA A 37 0.83 8.02 15.43
CA ALA A 37 0.18 7.95 14.12
C ALA A 37 1.02 8.59 13.00
N ARG A 38 1.72 9.69 13.26
CA ARG A 38 2.66 10.29 12.28
C ARG A 38 3.81 9.33 11.97
N GLN A 39 4.32 8.65 12.98
CA GLN A 39 5.40 7.69 12.81
C GLN A 39 4.93 6.44 12.08
N ALA A 40 3.76 5.89 12.43
CA ALA A 40 3.14 4.78 11.71
C ALA A 40 2.87 5.11 10.24
N LYS A 41 2.43 6.34 9.94
CA LYS A 41 2.28 6.83 8.55
C LYS A 41 3.60 6.83 7.76
N THR A 42 4.74 6.85 8.43
CA THR A 42 6.06 6.74 7.81
C THR A 42 6.47 5.28 7.66
N TRP A 43 6.29 4.46 8.68
CA TRP A 43 6.65 3.05 8.65
C TRP A 43 5.85 2.21 7.66
N LEU A 44 4.54 2.49 7.51
CA LEU A 44 3.68 1.74 6.60
C LEU A 44 4.20 1.72 5.15
N PRO A 45 4.57 2.85 4.52
CA PRO A 45 5.18 2.84 3.19
C PRO A 45 6.56 2.18 3.16
N GLU A 46 7.39 2.38 4.17
CA GLU A 46 8.74 1.79 4.26
C GLU A 46 8.65 0.27 4.26
N GLU A 47 7.84 -0.33 5.14
CA GLU A 47 7.66 -1.77 5.18
C GLU A 47 6.99 -2.33 3.90
N ALA A 48 6.14 -1.54 3.24
CA ALA A 48 5.59 -1.93 1.95
C ALA A 48 6.66 -1.91 0.85
N GLU A 49 7.53 -0.90 0.82
CA GLU A 49 8.65 -0.80 -0.13
C GLU A 49 9.70 -1.89 0.10
N ASP A 50 9.88 -2.34 1.33
CA ASP A 50 10.76 -3.47 1.67
C ASP A 50 10.19 -4.81 1.24
N ARG A 51 8.87 -4.96 1.24
CA ARG A 51 8.19 -6.21 0.86
C ARG A 51 7.91 -6.32 -0.63
N TYR A 52 7.55 -5.21 -1.26
CA TYR A 52 7.09 -5.17 -2.66
C TYR A 52 8.08 -4.43 -3.56
N HIS A 53 8.17 -4.88 -4.81
CA HIS A 53 8.95 -4.20 -5.85
C HIS A 53 8.22 -2.96 -6.39
N ILE A 54 8.12 -1.92 -5.61
CA ILE A 54 7.47 -0.67 -6.01
C ILE A 54 8.47 0.19 -6.80
N LYS A 55 8.12 0.57 -8.03
CA LYS A 55 9.00 1.31 -8.93
C LYS A 55 9.24 2.75 -8.49
N ARG A 56 8.19 3.40 -8.00
CA ARG A 56 8.24 4.80 -7.60
C ARG A 56 8.21 4.90 -6.09
N ARG A 57 9.37 5.16 -5.48
CA ARG A 57 9.42 5.46 -4.06
C ARG A 57 8.45 6.59 -3.70
N GLY A 58 7.79 6.47 -2.59
CA GLY A 58 6.81 7.45 -2.12
C GLY A 58 5.43 7.37 -2.79
N GLN A 59 5.18 6.48 -3.75
CA GLN A 59 3.86 6.27 -4.34
C GLN A 59 2.85 5.79 -3.27
N VAL A 60 3.26 4.87 -2.41
CA VAL A 60 2.45 4.39 -1.29
C VAL A 60 2.14 5.51 -0.31
N LYS A 61 3.14 6.34 0.04
CA LYS A 61 3.00 7.48 0.96
C LYS A 61 1.99 8.51 0.49
N LYS A 62 1.95 8.79 -0.82
CA LYS A 62 0.99 9.76 -1.41
C LYS A 62 -0.47 9.34 -1.23
N GLY A 63 -0.75 8.04 -1.19
CA GLY A 63 -2.10 7.51 -0.99
C GLY A 63 -2.59 7.48 0.46
N LEU A 64 -1.73 7.89 1.43
CA LEU A 64 -2.07 7.85 2.85
C LEU A 64 -2.57 9.20 3.35
N LYS A 65 -3.81 9.23 3.82
CA LYS A 65 -4.39 10.35 4.56
C LYS A 65 -4.38 10.04 6.05
N MET A 66 -4.24 11.05 6.89
CA MET A 66 -4.28 10.91 8.34
C MET A 66 -5.28 11.91 8.93
N THR A 67 -6.15 11.40 9.80
CA THR A 67 -6.98 12.21 10.69
C THR A 67 -6.41 12.10 12.09
N GLY A 68 -6.04 13.23 12.69
CA GLY A 68 -5.43 13.25 14.01
C GLY A 68 -6.42 13.14 15.14
N ALA A 69 -5.93 12.65 16.28
CA ALA A 69 -6.65 12.60 17.54
C ALA A 69 -7.03 13.99 18.07
N LYS A 70 -8.20 14.07 18.69
CA LYS A 70 -8.70 15.25 19.41
C LYS A 70 -8.72 14.98 20.92
N ILE A 71 -8.85 16.04 21.75
CA ILE A 71 -8.95 15.88 23.21
C ILE A 71 -10.21 15.10 23.59
N SER A 72 -11.31 15.32 22.87
CA SER A 72 -12.57 14.61 23.08
C SER A 72 -12.57 13.16 22.61
N SER A 73 -11.67 12.84 21.66
CA SER A 73 -11.53 11.48 21.08
C SER A 73 -10.04 11.26 20.77
N PRO A 74 -9.29 10.60 21.68
CA PRO A 74 -7.85 10.38 21.51
C PRO A 74 -7.56 9.21 20.55
N VAL A 75 -8.19 9.22 19.38
CA VAL A 75 -8.04 8.22 18.30
C VAL A 75 -7.57 8.92 17.05
N ALA A 76 -6.58 8.34 16.36
CA ALA A 76 -6.12 8.80 15.07
C ALA A 76 -6.31 7.69 14.02
N HIS A 77 -6.68 8.10 12.81
CA HIS A 77 -6.88 7.18 11.70
C HIS A 77 -5.90 7.47 10.57
N ILE A 78 -5.30 6.41 10.04
CA ILE A 78 -4.53 6.44 8.80
C ILE A 78 -5.33 5.69 7.75
N ILE A 79 -5.72 6.39 6.70
CA ILE A 79 -6.62 5.89 5.67
C ILE A 79 -5.83 5.74 4.38
N SER A 80 -5.91 4.56 3.77
CA SER A 80 -5.45 4.31 2.42
C SER A 80 -6.62 3.94 1.52
N SER A 81 -6.71 4.61 0.37
CA SER A 81 -7.68 4.31 -0.66
C SER A 81 -6.98 4.23 -2.02
N GLY A 82 -7.48 3.40 -2.91
CA GLY A 82 -6.92 3.26 -4.25
C GLY A 82 -7.45 2.03 -4.96
N HIS A 83 -7.29 2.05 -6.28
CA HIS A 83 -7.57 0.92 -7.16
C HIS A 83 -6.35 -0.01 -7.23
N ALA A 84 -6.50 -1.11 -7.96
CA ALA A 84 -5.39 -1.98 -8.30
C ALA A 84 -4.29 -1.19 -9.02
N ASN A 85 -3.04 -1.42 -8.62
CA ASN A 85 -1.90 -0.76 -9.26
C ASN A 85 -1.60 -1.42 -10.61
N ASP A 86 -1.12 -0.65 -11.57
CA ASP A 86 -0.61 -1.23 -12.82
C ASP A 86 0.55 -2.18 -12.52
N LEU A 87 0.52 -3.35 -13.14
CA LEU A 87 1.61 -4.31 -12.99
C LEU A 87 2.96 -3.73 -13.49
N TYR A 88 2.91 -2.75 -14.40
CA TYR A 88 4.08 -2.03 -14.88
C TYR A 88 4.79 -1.20 -13.79
N ASP A 89 4.10 -0.85 -12.72
CA ASP A 89 4.67 -0.12 -11.57
C ASP A 89 5.50 -1.00 -10.62
N PHE A 90 5.54 -2.30 -10.87
CA PHE A 90 6.38 -3.25 -10.14
C PHE A 90 7.64 -3.62 -10.93
N ASN A 91 8.39 -4.64 -10.46
CA ASN A 91 9.58 -5.11 -11.17
C ASN A 91 9.19 -5.95 -12.39
N VAL A 92 9.30 -5.35 -13.58
CA VAL A 92 8.99 -5.97 -14.86
C VAL A 92 10.27 -6.05 -15.67
N THR A 93 10.60 -7.24 -16.20
CA THR A 93 11.67 -7.40 -17.17
C THR A 93 11.22 -6.88 -18.54
N SER A 94 12.14 -6.24 -19.27
CA SER A 94 11.85 -5.59 -20.56
C SER A 94 10.85 -4.44 -20.43
N ARG A 95 11.20 -3.44 -19.62
CA ARG A 95 10.37 -2.23 -19.38
C ARG A 95 10.30 -1.28 -20.57
N ARG A 96 11.14 -1.46 -21.56
CA ARG A 96 11.22 -0.53 -22.67
C ARG A 96 9.98 -0.67 -23.56
N TYR A 97 9.25 0.43 -23.75
CA TYR A 97 8.30 0.54 -24.83
C TYR A 97 9.10 0.56 -26.13
N SER A 98 8.80 -0.36 -27.04
CA SER A 98 9.34 -0.41 -28.40
C SER A 98 8.20 -0.12 -29.36
N PRO A 99 8.21 0.99 -30.10
CA PRO A 99 7.22 1.23 -31.13
C PRO A 99 7.45 0.22 -32.27
N GLY A 100 6.37 -0.33 -32.80
CA GLY A 100 6.43 -1.26 -33.92
C GLY A 100 5.49 -2.45 -33.78
N ASN A 101 5.49 -3.31 -34.79
CA ASN A 101 4.53 -4.41 -34.91
C ASN A 101 4.92 -5.67 -34.09
N ARG A 102 6.12 -5.70 -33.54
CA ARG A 102 6.62 -6.84 -32.75
C ARG A 102 7.16 -6.37 -31.43
N PRO A 103 6.30 -6.23 -30.41
CA PRO A 103 6.79 -5.95 -29.06
C PRO A 103 7.71 -7.08 -28.59
N PRO A 104 8.73 -6.78 -27.74
CA PRO A 104 9.60 -7.79 -27.17
C PRO A 104 8.78 -8.91 -26.52
N SER A 105 9.15 -10.14 -26.78
CA SER A 105 8.51 -11.30 -26.17
C SER A 105 9.14 -11.61 -24.81
N GLY A 106 8.37 -12.18 -23.88
CA GLY A 106 8.93 -12.76 -22.67
C GLY A 106 9.00 -11.81 -21.48
N HIS A 107 8.05 -10.88 -21.35
CA HIS A 107 7.92 -10.10 -20.12
C HIS A 107 7.67 -11.00 -18.90
N LYS A 108 8.46 -10.78 -17.86
CA LYS A 108 8.26 -11.37 -16.53
C LYS A 108 7.93 -10.25 -15.56
N ALA A 109 7.15 -10.54 -14.53
CA ALA A 109 6.87 -9.60 -13.47
C ALA A 109 7.18 -10.22 -12.10
N ASN A 110 7.65 -9.37 -11.19
CA ASN A 110 7.82 -9.71 -9.80
C ASN A 110 7.21 -8.61 -8.94
N VAL A 111 6.25 -8.98 -8.12
CA VAL A 111 5.55 -8.06 -7.22
C VAL A 111 6.13 -8.12 -5.81
N LEU A 112 6.40 -9.33 -5.31
CA LEU A 112 7.01 -9.57 -4.00
C LEU A 112 8.52 -9.76 -4.13
N ARG A 113 9.31 -9.06 -3.33
CA ARG A 113 10.79 -9.18 -3.36
C ARG A 113 11.30 -10.59 -3.05
N ALA A 114 10.56 -11.32 -2.21
CA ALA A 114 10.89 -12.71 -1.86
C ALA A 114 10.66 -13.73 -2.99
N ASN A 115 9.94 -13.35 -4.04
CA ASN A 115 9.55 -14.26 -5.12
C ASN A 115 10.43 -14.08 -6.36
N SER A 116 10.55 -15.15 -7.14
CA SER A 116 11.16 -15.09 -8.46
C SER A 116 10.22 -14.44 -9.49
N PRO A 117 10.76 -13.79 -10.54
CA PRO A 117 9.95 -13.23 -11.61
C PRO A 117 9.14 -14.32 -12.35
N VAL A 118 7.85 -14.06 -12.53
CA VAL A 118 6.90 -14.96 -13.20
C VAL A 118 6.65 -14.50 -14.64
N ALA A 119 6.67 -15.44 -15.58
CA ALA A 119 6.36 -15.16 -16.97
C ALA A 119 4.88 -14.79 -17.15
N LEU A 120 4.62 -13.69 -17.84
CA LEU A 120 3.29 -13.17 -18.07
C LEU A 120 2.74 -13.71 -19.38
N MET A 121 2.04 -14.81 -19.29
CA MET A 121 1.40 -15.45 -20.44
C MET A 121 -0.04 -15.81 -20.12
N LEU A 122 -0.96 -15.45 -21.00
CA LEU A 122 -2.30 -15.99 -21.00
C LEU A 122 -2.26 -17.39 -21.65
N LYS A 123 -2.77 -18.41 -21.00
CA LYS A 123 -3.00 -19.72 -21.62
C LYS A 123 -4.36 -19.66 -22.32
N PRO A 124 -4.43 -19.70 -23.66
CA PRO A 124 -5.71 -19.89 -24.34
C PRO A 124 -6.18 -21.34 -24.13
N ASN A 125 -7.46 -21.58 -24.35
CA ASN A 125 -8.04 -22.91 -24.30
C ASN A 125 -7.23 -23.91 -25.14
N ALA A 126 -6.97 -25.07 -24.58
CA ALA A 126 -6.17 -26.18 -25.06
C ALA A 126 -5.67 -26.12 -26.52
N GLY A 127 -4.36 -26.05 -26.68
CA GLY A 127 -3.68 -26.32 -27.98
C GLY A 127 -3.34 -25.12 -28.84
N ARG A 128 -3.62 -23.89 -28.45
CA ARG A 128 -3.25 -22.69 -29.25
C ARG A 128 -2.07 -21.92 -28.61
N ASP A 129 -1.44 -21.05 -29.40
CA ASP A 129 -0.34 -20.20 -28.96
C ASP A 129 -0.66 -19.39 -27.73
N LYS A 130 0.33 -19.25 -26.86
CA LYS A 130 0.22 -18.48 -25.64
C LYS A 130 0.29 -16.99 -25.95
N TYR A 131 -0.71 -16.24 -25.52
CA TYR A 131 -0.69 -14.79 -25.61
C TYR A 131 0.26 -14.21 -24.55
N ARG A 132 1.31 -13.55 -25.00
CA ARG A 132 2.32 -12.92 -24.14
C ARG A 132 1.90 -11.51 -23.79
N ALA A 133 2.31 -11.05 -22.60
CA ALA A 133 2.17 -9.66 -22.25
C ALA A 133 3.15 -8.79 -23.06
N PHE A 134 2.76 -7.57 -23.33
CA PHE A 134 3.56 -6.56 -24.00
C PHE A 134 3.36 -5.18 -23.37
N VAL A 135 4.35 -4.29 -23.53
CA VAL A 135 4.25 -2.91 -23.06
C VAL A 135 3.48 -2.08 -24.08
N VAL A 136 2.45 -1.39 -23.62
CA VAL A 136 1.66 -0.46 -24.44
C VAL A 136 1.82 0.97 -23.93
N LYS A 137 1.91 1.92 -24.85
CA LYS A 137 1.84 3.35 -24.57
C LYS A 137 0.55 3.89 -25.16
N TYR A 138 -0.30 4.45 -24.31
CA TYR A 138 -1.57 5.06 -24.71
C TYR A 138 -1.39 6.49 -25.21
N LYS A 139 -2.39 7.04 -25.91
CA LYS A 139 -2.40 8.45 -26.35
C LYS A 139 -2.22 9.45 -25.20
N SER A 140 -2.64 9.09 -24.00
CA SER A 140 -2.42 9.86 -22.76
C SER A 140 -0.99 9.82 -22.23
N ASN A 141 -0.04 9.24 -22.97
CA ASN A 141 1.32 8.94 -22.51
C ASN A 141 1.41 7.92 -21.35
N HIS A 142 0.30 7.36 -20.91
CA HIS A 142 0.30 6.28 -19.94
C HIS A 142 0.94 5.02 -20.54
N ILE A 143 1.84 4.39 -19.76
CA ILE A 143 2.50 3.13 -20.18
C ILE A 143 2.04 2.03 -19.21
N ALA A 144 1.56 0.93 -19.79
CA ALA A 144 1.09 -0.22 -19.03
C ALA A 144 1.57 -1.54 -19.64
N LEU A 145 1.48 -2.61 -18.88
CA LEU A 145 1.52 -3.97 -19.41
C LEU A 145 0.13 -4.40 -19.83
N ALA A 146 -0.01 -4.91 -21.01
CA ALA A 146 -1.26 -5.38 -21.55
C ALA A 146 -1.13 -6.79 -22.18
N GLN A 147 -2.26 -7.45 -22.30
CA GLN A 147 -2.40 -8.71 -23.05
C GLN A 147 -3.58 -8.60 -24.02
N ARG A 148 -3.49 -9.35 -25.12
CA ARG A 148 -4.61 -9.55 -26.03
C ARG A 148 -5.68 -10.41 -25.38
N ILE A 149 -6.95 -10.12 -25.67
CA ILE A 149 -8.09 -10.93 -25.25
C ILE A 149 -8.45 -11.83 -26.44
N PRO A 150 -8.23 -13.15 -26.33
CA PRO A 150 -8.50 -14.07 -27.44
C PRO A 150 -9.96 -14.00 -27.91
N GLY A 151 -10.16 -13.87 -29.21
CA GLY A 151 -11.48 -13.85 -29.84
C GLY A 151 -12.28 -12.56 -29.68
N LYS A 152 -11.85 -11.61 -28.83
CA LYS A 152 -12.52 -10.32 -28.67
C LYS A 152 -11.86 -9.27 -29.57
N LYS A 153 -12.62 -8.69 -30.50
CA LYS A 153 -12.13 -7.63 -31.38
C LYS A 153 -12.13 -6.26 -30.70
N MET A 154 -11.23 -5.39 -31.16
CA MET A 154 -11.22 -3.98 -30.71
C MET A 154 -12.43 -3.25 -31.29
N GLU A 155 -13.01 -2.40 -30.47
CA GLU A 155 -14.00 -1.44 -30.92
C GLU A 155 -13.37 -0.52 -32.01
N GLY A 156 -14.08 -0.37 -33.12
CA GLY A 156 -13.57 0.40 -34.27
C GLY A 156 -12.46 -0.27 -35.10
N ASN A 157 -12.01 -1.48 -34.76
CA ASN A 157 -11.01 -2.21 -35.58
C ASN A 157 -11.18 -3.72 -35.46
N SER A 158 -11.96 -4.29 -36.39
CA SER A 158 -12.24 -5.74 -36.46
C SER A 158 -11.02 -6.62 -36.80
N LYS A 159 -9.94 -6.03 -37.29
CA LYS A 159 -8.69 -6.77 -37.64
C LYS A 159 -7.80 -6.99 -36.43
N LYS A 160 -7.99 -6.23 -35.34
CA LYS A 160 -7.17 -6.32 -34.11
C LYS A 160 -7.96 -6.90 -32.96
N GLU A 161 -7.34 -7.76 -32.18
CA GLU A 161 -7.91 -8.22 -30.91
C GLU A 161 -7.84 -7.11 -29.85
N ALA A 162 -8.87 -7.07 -29.01
CA ALA A 162 -8.92 -6.18 -27.88
C ALA A 162 -7.76 -6.46 -26.90
N ILE A 163 -7.37 -5.46 -26.15
CA ILE A 163 -6.32 -5.56 -25.14
C ILE A 163 -6.91 -5.27 -23.76
N ARG A 164 -6.32 -5.88 -22.74
CA ARG A 164 -6.59 -5.56 -21.34
C ARG A 164 -5.30 -5.21 -20.63
N ASN A 165 -5.34 -4.22 -19.75
CA ASN A 165 -4.23 -3.93 -18.86
C ASN A 165 -4.09 -5.01 -17.79
N LEU A 166 -2.87 -5.27 -17.39
CA LEU A 166 -2.54 -6.16 -16.30
C LEU A 166 -2.35 -5.34 -15.03
N TYR A 167 -3.14 -5.67 -14.03
CA TYR A 167 -3.11 -5.04 -12.73
C TYR A 167 -2.52 -5.98 -11.68
N SER A 168 -2.06 -5.41 -10.60
CA SER A 168 -1.54 -6.08 -9.43
C SER A 168 -2.27 -5.59 -8.16
N ILE A 169 -1.76 -6.00 -7.01
CA ILE A 169 -2.32 -5.64 -5.70
C ILE A 169 -2.44 -4.12 -5.54
N SER A 170 -3.55 -3.66 -4.97
CA SER A 170 -3.75 -2.25 -4.65
C SER A 170 -2.92 -1.81 -3.45
N THR A 171 -2.63 -0.51 -3.35
CA THR A 171 -1.92 0.05 -2.19
C THR A 171 -2.61 -0.27 -0.86
N PRO A 172 -3.95 -0.10 -0.71
CA PRO A 172 -4.63 -0.54 0.50
C PRO A 172 -4.38 -2.01 0.84
N ALA A 173 -4.50 -2.91 -0.14
CA ALA A 173 -4.30 -4.34 0.10
C ALA A 173 -2.85 -4.70 0.46
N MET A 174 -1.85 -3.97 -0.08
CA MET A 174 -0.45 -4.13 0.32
C MET A 174 -0.25 -3.77 1.80
N LEU A 175 -0.80 -2.65 2.22
CA LEU A 175 -0.66 -2.13 3.59
C LEU A 175 -1.44 -2.96 4.60
N GLY A 176 -2.65 -3.38 4.26
CA GLY A 176 -3.54 -4.14 5.16
C GLY A 176 -3.26 -5.62 5.25
N TYR A 177 -2.20 -6.12 4.62
CA TYR A 177 -1.88 -7.53 4.72
C TYR A 177 -1.36 -7.87 6.12
N GLU A 178 -2.19 -8.52 6.92
CA GLU A 178 -1.95 -8.82 8.34
C GLU A 178 -0.65 -9.59 8.59
N LYS A 179 -0.36 -10.61 7.77
CA LYS A 179 0.88 -11.40 7.82
C LYS A 179 2.06 -10.75 7.10
N GLY A 180 1.95 -9.49 6.77
CA GLY A 180 2.94 -8.74 5.99
C GLY A 180 3.32 -7.42 6.65
N VAL A 181 2.90 -6.32 6.04
CA VAL A 181 3.23 -4.97 6.51
C VAL A 181 2.69 -4.72 7.92
N MET A 182 1.43 -5.12 8.20
CA MET A 182 0.81 -4.94 9.51
C MET A 182 1.53 -5.71 10.60
N ALA A 183 1.95 -6.96 10.34
CA ALA A 183 2.69 -7.76 11.32
C ALA A 183 3.96 -7.09 11.84
N LYS A 184 4.56 -6.21 11.04
CA LYS A 184 5.77 -5.48 11.42
C LYS A 184 5.48 -4.10 12.01
N VAL A 185 4.44 -3.42 11.53
CA VAL A 185 4.12 -2.04 11.93
C VAL A 185 3.32 -2.00 13.24
N SER A 186 2.36 -2.90 13.46
CA SER A 186 1.53 -2.89 14.67
C SER A 186 2.33 -2.99 15.96
N PRO A 187 3.26 -3.94 16.14
CA PRO A 187 4.05 -4.00 17.38
C PRO A 187 4.93 -2.77 17.61
N LYS A 188 5.49 -2.19 16.55
CA LYS A 188 6.27 -0.95 16.64
C LYS A 188 5.39 0.23 17.08
N THR A 189 4.15 0.27 16.58
CA THR A 189 3.18 1.32 16.89
C THR A 189 2.73 1.23 18.35
N GLU A 190 2.41 0.03 18.83
CA GLU A 190 2.03 -0.23 20.21
C GLU A 190 3.14 0.15 21.21
N ALA A 191 4.37 -0.30 20.93
CA ALA A 191 5.53 0.03 21.76
C ALA A 191 5.80 1.54 21.80
N LEU A 192 5.69 2.24 20.66
CA LEU A 192 5.88 3.68 20.60
C LEU A 192 4.76 4.41 21.35
N LEU A 193 3.51 3.98 21.19
CA LEU A 193 2.37 4.58 21.88
C LEU A 193 2.54 4.49 23.40
N ALA A 194 2.88 3.30 23.92
CA ALA A 194 3.14 3.10 25.35
C ALA A 194 4.27 4.02 25.85
N SER A 195 5.37 4.12 25.09
CA SER A 195 6.50 4.99 25.43
C SER A 195 6.12 6.48 25.45
N GLU A 196 5.36 6.96 24.45
CA GLU A 196 4.95 8.37 24.39
C GLU A 196 3.93 8.73 25.49
N VAL A 197 3.05 7.79 25.86
CA VAL A 197 2.14 7.96 27.01
C VAL A 197 2.93 8.03 28.31
N ALA A 198 3.86 7.10 28.54
CA ALA A 198 4.71 7.11 29.74
C ALA A 198 5.47 8.44 29.89
N LYS A 199 6.13 8.91 28.83
CA LYS A 199 6.81 10.21 28.80
C LYS A 199 5.87 11.39 29.09
N GLY A 200 4.63 11.31 28.62
CA GLY A 200 3.62 12.34 28.88
C GLY A 200 3.22 12.40 30.36
N ILE A 201 3.05 11.24 30.99
CA ILE A 201 2.74 11.10 32.41
C ILE A 201 3.90 11.57 33.27
N GLU A 202 5.12 11.12 32.96
CA GLU A 202 6.34 11.55 33.68
C GLU A 202 6.51 13.07 33.69
N ARG A 203 6.29 13.72 32.56
CA ARG A 203 6.36 15.19 32.47
C ARG A 203 5.30 15.87 33.33
N TYR A 204 4.12 15.27 33.40
CA TYR A 204 3.05 15.81 34.25
C TYR A 204 3.35 15.66 35.74
N LEU A 205 3.95 14.53 36.14
CA LEU A 205 4.27 14.26 37.54
C LEU A 205 5.52 15.01 38.05
N LYS A 206 6.41 15.44 37.13
CA LYS A 206 7.62 16.24 37.47
C LYS A 206 7.37 17.73 37.54
N LEU A 207 6.18 18.20 37.21
CA LEU A 207 5.73 19.59 37.31
C LEU A 207 4.92 19.80 38.60
#